data_7f1dc198007ac68849f4ffaa218e5cac
#
_entry.id   7f1dc198007ac68849f4ffaa218e5cac
#
_cell.length_a   1.000
_cell.length_b   1.000
_cell.length_c   1.000
_cell.angle_alpha   90.00
_cell.angle_beta   90.00
_cell.angle_gamma   90.00
#
_symmetry.space_group_name_H-M   'P 1'
#
loop_
_entity.id
_entity.type
_entity.pdbx_description
1 polymer ?
#
loop_
_entity_poly.entity_id
_entity_poly.type
_entity_poly.pdbx_seq_one_letter_code
_entity_poly.pdbx_strand_id
1 'polypeptide(L)'
;VDYIKSFNYLNYDGGQFSTSKGRGVFMNQALDILPSDYWRWWLLSNVPESSDSEFTWDSFQQGVNKDLADVLGNFVSRITKFCRSKFGEIIPDGNEYGPREFTVINQLEERIASYENNMAKMEVRKSATDLRAIWSIGNEYLQDAAPWTLFKEDPQSSATIVRFALNLIPLYAALSEPFIPDAADTMVTAMNVDKLWPENISNSLALLKAGHKFSVPEVMFAKITDEAREEMNEKFSGKK
;
A
#
# COMPACT_ATOMS: atom_id res chain seq x y z
N VAL A 1 -20.08 -24.15 4.04
CA VAL A 1 -18.88 -23.59 3.39
C VAL A 1 -19.15 -23.58 1.92
N ASP A 2 -19.23 -22.39 1.33
CA ASP A 2 -19.59 -22.23 -0.08
C ASP A 2 -18.35 -22.38 -1.00
N TYR A 3 -17.15 -22.18 -0.46
CA TYR A 3 -15.92 -22.24 -1.22
C TYR A 3 -14.74 -22.68 -0.35
N ILE A 4 -13.89 -23.56 -0.88
CA ILE A 4 -12.62 -23.99 -0.28
C ILE A 4 -11.53 -23.88 -1.33
N LYS A 5 -10.46 -23.16 -1.00
CA LYS A 5 -9.25 -23.07 -1.83
C LYS A 5 -8.09 -23.67 -1.06
N SER A 6 -7.34 -24.58 -1.68
CA SER A 6 -6.07 -25.10 -1.16
C SER A 6 -4.91 -24.40 -1.84
N PHE A 7 -3.79 -24.32 -1.14
CA PHE A 7 -2.53 -23.78 -1.64
C PHE A 7 -1.47 -24.90 -1.66
N ASN A 8 -0.45 -24.70 -2.52
CA ASN A 8 0.76 -25.49 -2.52
C ASN A 8 1.67 -25.10 -1.33
N TYR A 9 2.89 -25.56 -1.31
CA TYR A 9 3.80 -25.31 -0.20
C TYR A 9 4.55 -24.00 -0.33
N LEU A 10 4.78 -23.35 0.81
CA LEU A 10 5.77 -22.31 0.95
C LEU A 10 7.06 -22.95 1.46
N ASN A 11 8.11 -22.88 0.65
CA ASN A 11 9.45 -23.34 0.99
C ASN A 11 10.30 -22.17 1.55
N TYR A 12 11.42 -22.51 2.18
CA TYR A 12 12.34 -21.55 2.74
C TYR A 12 13.76 -21.78 2.20
N ASP A 13 14.28 -20.83 1.43
CA ASP A 13 15.67 -20.77 0.96
C ASP A 13 16.19 -22.12 0.42
N GLY A 14 15.54 -22.66 -0.62
CA GLY A 14 15.89 -23.92 -1.28
C GLY A 14 15.49 -25.19 -0.53
N GLY A 15 14.61 -25.11 0.47
CA GLY A 15 14.14 -26.30 1.20
C GLY A 15 12.92 -26.05 2.07
N GLN A 16 12.60 -26.98 2.97
CA GLN A 16 11.45 -26.87 3.84
C GLN A 16 11.76 -26.10 5.14
N PHE A 17 10.75 -25.44 5.70
CA PHE A 17 10.80 -24.97 7.08
C PHE A 17 11.02 -26.13 8.05
N SER A 18 11.84 -25.95 9.09
CA SER A 18 12.14 -27.01 10.04
C SER A 18 12.37 -26.44 11.44
N THR A 19 11.43 -26.67 12.35
CA THR A 19 11.55 -26.28 13.76
C THR A 19 12.71 -26.97 14.45
N SER A 20 12.92 -28.27 14.21
CA SER A 20 13.99 -29.07 14.83
C SER A 20 15.39 -28.65 14.40
N LYS A 21 15.52 -28.07 13.18
CA LYS A 21 16.78 -27.55 12.66
C LYS A 21 16.93 -26.05 12.87
N GLY A 22 15.93 -25.36 13.42
CA GLY A 22 15.91 -23.90 13.54
C GLY A 22 15.93 -23.19 12.19
N ARG A 23 15.44 -23.84 11.12
CA ARG A 23 15.45 -23.33 9.77
C ARG A 23 14.11 -22.69 9.43
N GLY A 24 14.16 -21.41 9.08
CA GLY A 24 13.00 -20.58 8.75
C GLY A 24 12.52 -19.74 9.94
N VAL A 25 11.86 -18.65 9.63
CA VAL A 25 11.24 -17.76 10.60
C VAL A 25 9.80 -18.24 10.87
N PHE A 26 9.44 -18.40 12.13
CA PHE A 26 8.10 -18.80 12.54
C PHE A 26 7.35 -17.59 13.11
N MET A 27 6.01 -17.67 13.14
CA MET A 27 5.12 -16.52 13.39
C MET A 27 5.49 -15.73 14.66
N ASN A 28 5.78 -16.40 15.78
CA ASN A 28 6.19 -15.73 17.00
C ASN A 28 7.48 -14.90 16.82
N GLN A 29 8.47 -15.46 16.13
CA GLN A 29 9.73 -14.79 15.84
C GLN A 29 9.54 -13.67 14.79
N ALA A 30 8.68 -13.91 13.79
CA ALA A 30 8.38 -12.94 12.74
C ALA A 30 7.81 -11.64 13.32
N LEU A 31 6.83 -11.74 14.22
CA LEU A 31 6.19 -10.58 14.84
C LEU A 31 7.08 -9.83 15.83
N ASP A 32 8.11 -10.47 16.37
CA ASP A 32 9.14 -9.81 17.19
C ASP A 32 10.13 -8.97 16.36
N ILE A 33 10.22 -9.26 15.04
CA ILE A 33 11.18 -8.60 14.13
C ILE A 33 10.55 -7.40 13.43
N LEU A 34 9.36 -7.58 12.86
CA LEU A 34 8.67 -6.58 12.05
C LEU A 34 7.16 -6.60 12.32
N PRO A 35 6.47 -5.46 12.15
CA PRO A 35 5.02 -5.38 12.21
C PRO A 35 4.33 -6.36 11.26
N SER A 36 3.10 -6.74 11.63
CA SER A 36 2.30 -7.75 10.91
C SER A 36 2.12 -7.47 9.43
N ASP A 37 1.96 -6.20 9.04
CA ASP A 37 1.66 -5.80 7.68
C ASP A 37 2.79 -6.11 6.68
N TYR A 38 4.06 -6.11 7.11
CA TYR A 38 5.18 -6.52 6.26
C TYR A 38 5.06 -7.98 5.85
N TRP A 39 4.74 -8.87 6.82
CA TRP A 39 4.56 -10.29 6.61
C TRP A 39 3.31 -10.59 5.81
N ARG A 40 2.19 -9.95 6.15
CA ARG A 40 0.92 -10.10 5.43
C ARG A 40 1.07 -9.73 3.98
N TRP A 41 1.66 -8.57 3.68
CA TRP A 41 1.88 -8.13 2.30
C TRP A 41 2.69 -9.14 1.51
N TRP A 42 3.86 -9.54 2.03
CA TRP A 42 4.71 -10.46 1.31
C TRP A 42 4.05 -11.84 1.11
N LEU A 43 3.47 -12.42 2.17
CA LEU A 43 2.80 -13.72 2.12
C LEU A 43 1.63 -13.72 1.13
N LEU A 44 0.77 -12.70 1.17
CA LEU A 44 -0.40 -12.61 0.29
C LEU A 44 -0.02 -12.29 -1.15
N SER A 45 1.06 -11.55 -1.39
CA SER A 45 1.59 -11.30 -2.73
C SER A 45 2.30 -12.50 -3.35
N ASN A 46 2.70 -13.48 -2.52
CA ASN A 46 3.45 -14.67 -2.94
C ASN A 46 2.75 -16.00 -2.59
N VAL A 47 1.43 -15.96 -2.37
CA VAL A 47 0.64 -17.17 -2.06
C VAL A 47 0.92 -18.26 -3.10
N PRO A 48 1.21 -19.51 -2.69
CA PRO A 48 1.49 -20.63 -3.58
C PRO A 48 0.20 -21.18 -4.23
N GLU A 49 -0.41 -20.39 -5.14
CA GLU A 49 -1.73 -20.71 -5.74
C GLU A 49 -1.64 -21.80 -6.82
N SER A 50 -0.65 -21.75 -7.69
CA SER A 50 -0.51 -22.66 -8.84
C SER A 50 0.68 -23.60 -8.72
N SER A 51 1.66 -23.26 -7.93
CA SER A 51 2.89 -24.02 -7.66
C SER A 51 3.45 -23.62 -6.31
N ASP A 52 4.40 -24.37 -5.79
CA ASP A 52 5.13 -23.97 -4.58
C ASP A 52 5.75 -22.58 -4.75
N SER A 53 5.76 -21.83 -3.66
CA SER A 53 6.46 -20.55 -3.54
C SER A 53 7.67 -20.70 -2.62
N GLU A 54 8.61 -19.78 -2.74
CA GLU A 54 9.83 -19.81 -1.95
C GLU A 54 10.01 -18.48 -1.22
N PHE A 55 10.21 -18.56 0.09
CA PHE A 55 10.62 -17.43 0.91
C PHE A 55 12.15 -17.33 0.91
N THR A 56 12.66 -16.15 0.57
CA THR A 56 14.04 -15.74 0.83
C THR A 56 14.03 -14.35 1.44
N TRP A 57 15.02 -14.04 2.27
CA TRP A 57 15.13 -12.70 2.86
C TRP A 57 15.37 -11.61 1.81
N ASP A 58 16.03 -11.94 0.70
CA ASP A 58 16.18 -11.03 -0.43
C ASP A 58 14.85 -10.69 -1.08
N SER A 59 14.03 -11.69 -1.39
CA SER A 59 12.72 -11.47 -2.00
C SER A 59 11.77 -10.74 -1.05
N PHE A 60 11.86 -11.03 0.25
CA PHE A 60 11.09 -10.35 1.28
C PHE A 60 11.45 -8.86 1.37
N GLN A 61 12.75 -8.55 1.55
CA GLN A 61 13.24 -7.19 1.60
C GLN A 61 12.86 -6.39 0.34
N GLN A 62 13.13 -6.95 -0.84
CA GLN A 62 12.83 -6.29 -2.10
C GLN A 62 11.33 -6.01 -2.27
N GLY A 63 10.47 -7.00 -1.98
CA GLY A 63 9.03 -6.86 -2.13
C GLY A 63 8.46 -5.80 -1.18
N VAL A 64 8.77 -5.88 0.11
CA VAL A 64 8.22 -4.93 1.09
C VAL A 64 8.81 -3.53 0.94
N ASN A 65 10.10 -3.40 0.66
CA ASN A 65 10.72 -2.09 0.43
C ASN A 65 10.12 -1.40 -0.80
N LYS A 66 10.02 -2.13 -1.91
CA LYS A 66 9.51 -1.59 -3.17
C LYS A 66 8.04 -1.22 -3.08
N ASP A 67 7.21 -2.11 -2.56
CA ASP A 67 5.76 -1.94 -2.63
C ASP A 67 5.23 -1.10 -1.47
N LEU A 68 5.62 -1.42 -0.24
CA LEU A 68 5.11 -0.74 0.95
C LEU A 68 5.82 0.60 1.19
N ALA A 69 7.15 0.62 1.19
CA ALA A 69 7.89 1.85 1.50
C ALA A 69 7.92 2.82 0.30
N ASP A 70 8.32 2.35 -0.90
CA ASP A 70 8.57 3.22 -2.05
C ASP A 70 7.31 3.56 -2.85
N VAL A 71 6.27 2.71 -2.85
CA VAL A 71 5.02 3.02 -3.55
C VAL A 71 4.03 3.63 -2.57
N LEU A 72 3.47 2.88 -1.63
CA LEU A 72 2.39 3.37 -0.75
C LEU A 72 2.88 4.41 0.27
N GLY A 73 3.89 4.07 1.04
CA GLY A 73 4.43 4.92 2.11
C GLY A 73 4.95 6.25 1.58
N ASN A 74 5.68 6.20 0.45
CA ASN A 74 6.19 7.40 -0.21
C ASN A 74 5.05 8.30 -0.73
N PHE A 75 4.01 7.72 -1.35
CA PHE A 75 2.84 8.49 -1.80
C PHE A 75 2.22 9.27 -0.66
N VAL A 76 1.83 8.57 0.41
CA VAL A 76 1.16 9.18 1.58
C VAL A 76 2.04 10.24 2.23
N SER A 77 3.33 9.92 2.46
CA SER A 77 4.27 10.85 3.10
C SER A 77 4.53 12.11 2.26
N ARG A 78 4.70 11.96 0.94
CA ARG A 78 4.99 13.11 0.05
C ARG A 78 3.82 14.08 -0.01
N ILE A 79 2.60 13.58 -0.24
CA ILE A 79 1.44 14.46 -0.44
C ILE A 79 1.00 15.13 0.87
N THR A 80 1.00 14.41 1.98
CA THR A 80 0.61 14.97 3.28
C THR A 80 1.61 16.01 3.77
N LYS A 81 2.92 15.76 3.66
CA LYS A 81 3.97 16.72 4.01
C LYS A 81 3.96 17.95 3.11
N PHE A 82 3.74 17.75 1.82
CA PHE A 82 3.64 18.88 0.87
C PHE A 82 2.42 19.75 1.21
N CYS A 83 1.25 19.14 1.40
CA CYS A 83 0.06 19.88 1.80
C CYS A 83 0.29 20.67 3.09
N ARG A 84 0.79 20.02 4.16
CA ARG A 84 1.12 20.70 5.41
C ARG A 84 2.04 21.90 5.21
N SER A 85 3.04 21.77 4.36
CA SER A 85 4.03 22.84 4.15
C SER A 85 3.51 24.03 3.37
N LYS A 86 2.46 23.86 2.54
CA LYS A 86 1.96 24.88 1.60
C LYS A 86 0.57 25.37 1.93
N PHE A 87 -0.28 24.51 2.46
CA PHE A 87 -1.69 24.78 2.72
C PHE A 87 -2.08 24.55 4.20
N GLY A 88 -1.17 24.02 5.02
CA GLY A 88 -1.46 23.57 6.39
C GLY A 88 -2.01 22.15 6.45
N GLU A 89 -2.43 21.72 7.62
CA GLU A 89 -3.06 20.40 7.83
C GLU A 89 -4.57 20.43 7.58
N ILE A 90 -4.94 21.04 6.47
CA ILE A 90 -6.31 21.13 5.96
C ILE A 90 -6.33 20.78 4.46
N ILE A 91 -7.42 20.20 4.01
CA ILE A 91 -7.64 19.96 2.58
C ILE A 91 -7.79 21.32 1.89
N PRO A 92 -6.94 21.64 0.90
CA PRO A 92 -6.99 22.93 0.25
C PRO A 92 -8.23 23.07 -0.66
N ASP A 93 -8.72 24.29 -0.79
CA ASP A 93 -9.71 24.62 -1.79
C ASP A 93 -9.03 24.80 -3.14
N GLY A 94 -9.55 24.13 -4.17
CA GLY A 94 -9.01 24.14 -5.53
C GLY A 94 -10.14 24.28 -6.53
N ASN A 95 -9.78 24.25 -7.81
CA ASN A 95 -10.74 24.24 -8.91
C ASN A 95 -11.51 22.90 -8.94
N GLU A 96 -12.53 22.81 -9.77
CA GLU A 96 -13.15 21.52 -10.10
C GLU A 96 -12.15 20.58 -10.77
N TYR A 97 -12.37 19.27 -10.65
CA TYR A 97 -11.54 18.28 -11.31
C TYR A 97 -11.65 18.39 -12.83
N GLY A 98 -10.52 18.25 -13.51
CA GLY A 98 -10.41 18.38 -14.94
C GLY A 98 -10.17 17.04 -15.66
N PRO A 99 -9.86 17.09 -16.98
CA PRO A 99 -9.64 15.88 -17.78
C PRO A 99 -8.56 14.94 -17.25
N ARG A 100 -7.53 15.49 -16.57
CA ARG A 100 -6.45 14.69 -15.95
C ARG A 100 -7.01 13.83 -14.83
N GLU A 101 -7.76 14.40 -13.90
CA GLU A 101 -8.37 13.71 -12.79
C GLU A 101 -9.39 12.66 -13.26
N PHE A 102 -10.20 12.98 -14.27
CA PHE A 102 -11.13 12.04 -14.88
C PHE A 102 -10.42 10.85 -15.55
N THR A 103 -9.26 11.06 -16.17
CA THR A 103 -8.42 9.96 -16.69
C THR A 103 -7.98 9.03 -15.56
N VAL A 104 -7.53 9.59 -14.44
CA VAL A 104 -7.12 8.79 -13.26
C VAL A 104 -8.31 8.05 -12.66
N ILE A 105 -9.48 8.68 -12.58
CA ILE A 105 -10.71 8.03 -12.10
C ILE A 105 -11.03 6.79 -12.95
N ASN A 106 -11.02 6.91 -14.27
CA ASN A 106 -11.28 5.77 -15.16
C ASN A 106 -10.26 4.64 -14.98
N GLN A 107 -8.98 4.97 -14.84
CA GLN A 107 -7.94 3.96 -14.56
C GLN A 107 -8.17 3.25 -13.22
N LEU A 108 -8.58 3.99 -12.19
CA LEU A 108 -8.91 3.42 -10.88
C LEU A 108 -10.13 2.51 -10.98
N GLU A 109 -11.20 2.93 -11.68
CA GLU A 109 -12.42 2.12 -11.86
C GLU A 109 -12.11 0.78 -12.52
N GLU A 110 -11.34 0.78 -13.62
CA GLU A 110 -10.93 -0.45 -14.31
C GLU A 110 -10.11 -1.36 -13.38
N ARG A 111 -9.15 -0.80 -12.66
CA ARG A 111 -8.26 -1.57 -11.81
C ARG A 111 -8.96 -2.11 -10.56
N ILE A 112 -9.87 -1.33 -9.96
CA ILE A 112 -10.66 -1.75 -8.81
C ILE A 112 -11.64 -2.85 -9.21
N ALA A 113 -12.29 -2.76 -10.37
CA ALA A 113 -13.15 -3.82 -10.86
C ALA A 113 -12.38 -5.14 -11.07
N SER A 114 -11.13 -5.08 -11.58
CA SER A 114 -10.23 -6.24 -11.65
C SER A 114 -9.90 -6.80 -10.26
N TYR A 115 -9.54 -5.92 -9.32
CA TYR A 115 -9.24 -6.27 -7.94
C TYR A 115 -10.41 -7.00 -7.26
N GLU A 116 -11.62 -6.45 -7.34
CA GLU A 116 -12.82 -7.04 -6.76
C GLU A 116 -13.15 -8.41 -7.37
N ASN A 117 -13.07 -8.53 -8.70
CA ASN A 117 -13.28 -9.80 -9.39
C ASN A 117 -12.24 -10.87 -8.97
N ASN A 118 -10.98 -10.49 -8.80
CA ASN A 118 -9.92 -11.38 -8.34
C ASN A 118 -10.11 -11.78 -6.87
N MET A 119 -10.53 -10.84 -6.00
CA MET A 119 -10.88 -11.13 -4.60
C MET A 119 -12.06 -12.10 -4.50
N ALA A 120 -13.12 -11.88 -5.28
CA ALA A 120 -14.29 -12.76 -5.31
C ALA A 120 -13.95 -14.19 -5.77
N LYS A 121 -12.93 -14.35 -6.60
CA LYS A 121 -12.40 -15.66 -7.04
C LYS A 121 -11.32 -16.23 -6.13
N MET A 122 -10.98 -15.53 -5.05
CA MET A 122 -9.86 -15.86 -4.15
C MET A 122 -8.51 -15.98 -4.91
N GLU A 123 -8.32 -15.22 -5.97
CA GLU A 123 -7.05 -15.09 -6.70
C GLU A 123 -6.16 -14.03 -6.02
N VAL A 124 -5.63 -14.38 -4.85
CA VAL A 124 -5.02 -13.43 -3.91
C VAL A 124 -3.79 -12.74 -4.50
N ARG A 125 -2.92 -13.47 -5.22
CA ARG A 125 -1.74 -12.86 -5.87
C ARG A 125 -2.12 -11.83 -6.93
N LYS A 126 -3.16 -12.10 -7.71
CA LYS A 126 -3.65 -11.14 -8.70
C LYS A 126 -4.26 -9.93 -8.03
N SER A 127 -5.00 -10.14 -6.93
CA SER A 127 -5.55 -9.03 -6.13
C SER A 127 -4.44 -8.15 -5.55
N ALA A 128 -3.36 -8.73 -5.02
CA ALA A 128 -2.20 -7.96 -4.56
C ALA A 128 -1.53 -7.18 -5.71
N THR A 129 -1.45 -7.76 -6.90
CA THR A 129 -0.92 -7.10 -8.10
C THR A 129 -1.79 -5.90 -8.50
N ASP A 130 -3.11 -6.06 -8.51
CA ASP A 130 -4.04 -4.97 -8.79
C ASP A 130 -3.96 -3.87 -7.73
N LEU A 131 -3.92 -4.24 -6.45
CA LEU A 131 -3.81 -3.28 -5.34
C LEU A 131 -2.52 -2.44 -5.46
N ARG A 132 -1.40 -3.09 -5.74
CA ARG A 132 -0.14 -2.38 -6.00
C ARG A 132 -0.23 -1.43 -7.19
N ALA A 133 -0.90 -1.84 -8.27
CA ALA A 133 -1.12 -1.00 -9.44
C ALA A 133 -2.01 0.22 -9.10
N ILE A 134 -3.04 0.04 -8.27
CA ILE A 134 -3.88 1.14 -7.75
C ILE A 134 -3.03 2.16 -7.01
N TRP A 135 -2.12 1.74 -6.11
CA TRP A 135 -1.21 2.68 -5.43
C TRP A 135 -0.27 3.39 -6.40
N SER A 136 0.18 2.69 -7.47
CA SER A 136 1.09 3.26 -8.47
C SER A 136 0.44 4.38 -9.27
N ILE A 137 -0.85 4.29 -9.58
CA ILE A 137 -1.62 5.32 -10.29
C ILE A 137 -1.49 6.69 -9.59
N GLY A 138 -1.58 6.74 -8.26
CA GLY A 138 -1.40 8.00 -7.52
C GLY A 138 0.01 8.57 -7.61
N ASN A 139 1.05 7.71 -7.59
CA ASN A 139 2.42 8.18 -7.77
C ASN A 139 2.66 8.72 -9.18
N GLU A 140 2.14 8.04 -10.21
CA GLU A 140 2.21 8.49 -11.61
C GLU A 140 1.47 9.82 -11.78
N TYR A 141 0.26 9.95 -11.21
CA TYR A 141 -0.47 11.21 -11.20
C TYR A 141 0.32 12.35 -10.56
N LEU A 142 0.93 12.14 -9.38
CA LEU A 142 1.74 13.16 -8.72
C LEU A 142 3.02 13.51 -9.49
N GLN A 143 3.61 12.55 -10.18
CA GLN A 143 4.79 12.77 -11.01
C GLN A 143 4.44 13.63 -12.25
N ASP A 144 3.34 13.30 -12.92
CA ASP A 144 2.87 14.00 -14.11
C ASP A 144 2.35 15.41 -13.79
N ALA A 145 1.53 15.54 -12.75
CA ALA A 145 0.92 16.79 -12.34
C ALA A 145 1.89 17.75 -11.61
N ALA A 146 2.95 17.22 -10.99
CA ALA A 146 4.02 17.94 -10.29
C ALA A 146 3.55 19.14 -9.44
N PRO A 147 2.66 18.95 -8.44
CA PRO A 147 2.03 20.05 -7.70
C PRO A 147 3.05 20.97 -7.01
N TRP A 148 4.22 20.46 -6.63
CA TRP A 148 5.31 21.22 -6.00
C TRP A 148 5.95 22.25 -6.94
N THR A 149 6.00 21.96 -8.24
CA THR A 149 6.49 22.89 -9.26
C THR A 149 5.39 23.89 -9.60
N LEU A 150 4.18 23.37 -9.85
CA LEU A 150 3.03 24.18 -10.24
C LEU A 150 2.62 25.21 -9.15
N PHE A 151 2.82 24.89 -7.87
CA PHE A 151 2.48 25.79 -6.74
C PHE A 151 3.12 27.18 -6.86
N LYS A 152 4.28 27.29 -7.50
CA LYS A 152 4.97 28.59 -7.65
C LYS A 152 4.30 29.51 -8.69
N GLU A 153 3.65 28.93 -9.68
CA GLU A 153 3.05 29.63 -10.82
C GLU A 153 1.52 29.73 -10.67
N ASP A 154 0.88 28.66 -10.26
CA ASP A 154 -0.56 28.52 -10.08
C ASP A 154 -0.89 27.72 -8.80
N PRO A 155 -0.93 28.39 -7.64
CA PRO A 155 -1.28 27.77 -6.37
C PRO A 155 -2.68 27.12 -6.36
N GLN A 156 -3.64 27.68 -7.12
CA GLN A 156 -5.01 27.18 -7.17
C GLN A 156 -5.10 25.83 -7.90
N SER A 157 -4.46 25.70 -9.05
CA SER A 157 -4.37 24.41 -9.75
C SER A 157 -3.56 23.40 -8.95
N SER A 158 -2.48 23.83 -8.27
CA SER A 158 -1.75 22.95 -7.33
C SER A 158 -2.65 22.47 -6.20
N ALA A 159 -3.51 23.32 -5.63
CA ALA A 159 -4.48 22.95 -4.59
C ALA A 159 -5.46 21.87 -5.08
N THR A 160 -5.91 21.95 -6.33
CA THR A 160 -6.78 20.92 -6.94
C THR A 160 -6.09 19.56 -6.97
N ILE A 161 -4.83 19.51 -7.44
CA ILE A 161 -4.04 18.28 -7.51
C ILE A 161 -3.83 17.71 -6.12
N VAL A 162 -3.49 18.55 -5.14
CA VAL A 162 -3.26 18.13 -3.75
C VAL A 162 -4.55 17.58 -3.14
N ARG A 163 -5.69 18.24 -3.34
CA ARG A 163 -6.99 17.76 -2.86
C ARG A 163 -7.36 16.41 -3.47
N PHE A 164 -7.18 16.23 -4.77
CA PHE A 164 -7.41 14.96 -5.44
C PHE A 164 -6.51 13.85 -4.86
N ALA A 165 -5.22 14.10 -4.76
CA ALA A 165 -4.26 13.13 -4.25
C ALA A 165 -4.50 12.76 -2.77
N LEU A 166 -4.92 13.72 -1.92
CA LEU A 166 -5.29 13.43 -0.54
C LEU A 166 -6.56 12.56 -0.46
N ASN A 167 -7.51 12.73 -1.38
CA ASN A 167 -8.68 11.86 -1.47
C ASN A 167 -8.37 10.42 -1.94
N LEU A 168 -7.20 10.16 -2.54
CA LEU A 168 -6.75 8.80 -2.81
C LEU A 168 -6.38 8.02 -1.54
N ILE A 169 -5.99 8.71 -0.44
CA ILE A 169 -5.55 8.04 0.78
C ILE A 169 -6.66 7.21 1.44
N PRO A 170 -7.88 7.74 1.70
CA PRO A 170 -8.98 6.93 2.22
C PRO A 170 -9.38 5.77 1.29
N LEU A 171 -9.35 6.00 -0.02
CA LEU A 171 -9.61 4.96 -1.02
C LEU A 171 -8.55 3.83 -0.91
N TYR A 172 -7.28 4.20 -0.85
CA TYR A 172 -6.19 3.22 -0.67
C TYR A 172 -6.31 2.48 0.66
N ALA A 173 -6.68 3.14 1.74
CA ALA A 173 -6.90 2.52 3.04
C ALA A 173 -7.98 1.43 2.96
N ALA A 174 -9.14 1.75 2.39
CA ALA A 174 -10.24 0.80 2.26
C ALA A 174 -9.85 -0.44 1.44
N LEU A 175 -9.21 -0.24 0.29
CA LEU A 175 -8.77 -1.34 -0.58
C LEU A 175 -7.62 -2.15 0.00
N SER A 176 -6.79 -1.54 0.85
CA SER A 176 -5.62 -2.18 1.47
C SER A 176 -5.96 -2.99 2.73
N GLU A 177 -7.11 -2.76 3.35
CA GLU A 177 -7.55 -3.39 4.60
C GLU A 177 -7.37 -4.92 4.63
N PRO A 178 -7.75 -5.69 3.58
CA PRO A 178 -7.58 -7.13 3.60
C PRO A 178 -6.11 -7.58 3.66
N PHE A 179 -5.18 -6.75 3.21
CA PHE A 179 -3.76 -7.06 3.10
C PHE A 179 -2.94 -6.50 4.25
N ILE A 180 -3.10 -5.21 4.54
CA ILE A 180 -2.27 -4.42 5.48
C ILE A 180 -3.17 -3.56 6.40
N PRO A 181 -3.89 -4.19 7.33
CA PRO A 181 -4.90 -3.52 8.16
C PRO A 181 -4.34 -2.40 9.04
N ASP A 182 -3.15 -2.56 9.62
CA ASP A 182 -2.57 -1.55 10.52
C ASP A 182 -2.21 -0.25 9.76
N ALA A 183 -1.70 -0.39 8.52
CA ALA A 183 -1.44 0.74 7.66
C ALA A 183 -2.75 1.39 7.16
N ALA A 184 -3.78 0.59 6.87
CA ALA A 184 -5.10 1.10 6.51
C ALA A 184 -5.70 1.94 7.64
N ASP A 185 -5.63 1.48 8.88
CA ASP A 185 -6.08 2.23 10.07
C ASP A 185 -5.26 3.51 10.28
N THR A 186 -3.95 3.45 10.06
CA THR A 186 -3.08 4.64 10.11
C THR A 186 -3.52 5.70 9.10
N MET A 187 -3.82 5.29 7.85
CA MET A 187 -4.25 6.20 6.79
C MET A 187 -5.59 6.87 7.10
N VAL A 188 -6.63 6.13 7.50
CA VAL A 188 -7.94 6.73 7.81
C VAL A 188 -7.90 7.59 9.06
N THR A 189 -7.12 7.20 10.08
CA THR A 189 -6.89 8.00 11.28
C THR A 189 -6.23 9.33 10.93
N ALA A 190 -5.19 9.30 10.09
CA ALA A 190 -4.50 10.50 9.64
C ALA A 190 -5.43 11.44 8.85
N MET A 191 -6.31 10.88 8.04
CA MET A 191 -7.29 11.64 7.25
C MET A 191 -8.54 12.03 8.04
N ASN A 192 -8.68 11.59 9.29
CA ASN A 192 -9.82 11.85 10.16
C ASN A 192 -11.17 11.47 9.51
N VAL A 193 -11.25 10.25 8.98
CA VAL A 193 -12.44 9.68 8.34
C VAL A 193 -12.61 8.21 8.75
N ASP A 194 -13.82 7.69 8.52
CA ASP A 194 -14.09 6.27 8.64
C ASP A 194 -13.58 5.51 7.41
N LYS A 195 -13.20 4.25 7.62
CA LYS A 195 -12.80 3.35 6.54
C LYS A 195 -14.05 2.76 5.89
N LEU A 196 -14.38 3.22 4.69
CA LEU A 196 -15.55 2.79 3.95
C LEU A 196 -15.14 2.19 2.61
N TRP A 197 -15.74 1.03 2.29
CA TRP A 197 -15.54 0.42 0.97
C TRP A 197 -16.10 1.34 -0.13
N PRO A 198 -15.36 1.55 -1.24
CA PRO A 198 -15.78 2.47 -2.29
C PRO A 198 -16.93 1.88 -3.14
N GLU A 199 -18.17 2.27 -2.85
CA GLU A 199 -19.31 1.93 -3.71
C GLU A 199 -19.32 2.71 -5.04
N ASN A 200 -18.76 3.92 -5.02
CA ASN A 200 -18.60 4.79 -6.19
C ASN A 200 -17.29 5.56 -6.08
N ILE A 201 -16.40 5.39 -7.05
CA ILE A 201 -15.05 5.96 -7.00
C ILE A 201 -15.07 7.49 -7.02
N SER A 202 -15.91 8.10 -7.85
CA SER A 202 -16.03 9.56 -7.93
C SER A 202 -16.47 10.16 -6.59
N ASN A 203 -17.40 9.52 -5.88
CA ASN A 203 -17.84 9.95 -4.55
C ASN A 203 -16.73 9.76 -3.50
N SER A 204 -15.99 8.66 -3.57
CA SER A 204 -14.85 8.40 -2.67
C SER A 204 -13.76 9.45 -2.84
N LEU A 205 -13.51 9.90 -4.08
CA LEU A 205 -12.52 10.94 -4.38
C LEU A 205 -13.02 12.38 -4.12
N ALA A 206 -14.24 12.53 -3.65
CA ALA A 206 -14.82 13.80 -3.19
C ALA A 206 -15.14 13.78 -1.67
N LEU A 207 -14.67 12.77 -0.93
CA LEU A 207 -14.93 12.59 0.50
C LEU A 207 -14.33 13.73 1.32
N LEU A 208 -13.06 14.04 1.08
CA LEU A 208 -12.33 15.11 1.78
C LEU A 208 -12.59 16.44 1.07
N LYS A 209 -13.48 17.24 1.65
CA LYS A 209 -13.83 18.57 1.14
C LYS A 209 -12.83 19.63 1.62
N ALA A 210 -12.76 20.75 0.92
CA ALA A 210 -11.97 21.91 1.34
C ALA A 210 -12.25 22.28 2.81
N GLY A 211 -11.18 22.56 3.57
CA GLY A 211 -11.26 22.86 4.99
C GLY A 211 -11.31 21.63 5.93
N HIS A 212 -11.46 20.41 5.42
CA HIS A 212 -11.37 19.20 6.22
C HIS A 212 -9.97 19.06 6.82
N LYS A 213 -9.89 18.75 8.11
CA LYS A 213 -8.62 18.63 8.84
C LYS A 213 -8.07 17.22 8.74
N PHE A 214 -6.78 17.12 8.53
CA PHE A 214 -6.02 15.86 8.57
C PHE A 214 -4.75 16.04 9.40
N SER A 215 -4.04 14.97 9.68
CA SER A 215 -2.70 14.98 10.26
C SER A 215 -1.71 14.27 9.34
N VAL A 216 -0.43 14.67 9.39
CA VAL A 216 0.61 13.95 8.66
C VAL A 216 0.97 12.70 9.45
N PRO A 217 0.76 11.48 8.91
CA PRO A 217 1.11 10.26 9.63
C PRO A 217 2.63 10.14 9.80
N GLU A 218 3.03 9.39 10.81
CA GLU A 218 4.42 8.91 10.93
C GLU A 218 4.78 8.02 9.75
N VAL A 219 6.06 7.68 9.63
CA VAL A 219 6.54 6.77 8.57
C VAL A 219 5.89 5.40 8.76
N MET A 220 4.96 5.04 7.88
CA MET A 220 4.22 3.78 7.98
C MET A 220 5.12 2.56 7.77
N PHE A 221 6.09 2.67 6.87
CA PHE A 221 6.99 1.58 6.51
C PHE A 221 8.42 2.06 6.45
N ALA A 222 9.23 1.60 7.40
CA ALA A 222 10.68 1.74 7.33
C ALA A 222 11.26 0.70 6.36
N LYS A 223 12.27 1.09 5.60
CA LYS A 223 12.98 0.13 4.73
C LYS A 223 13.82 -0.84 5.56
N ILE A 224 13.77 -2.10 5.15
CA ILE A 224 14.70 -3.11 5.65
C ILE A 224 16.05 -2.85 4.99
N THR A 225 17.10 -2.66 5.78
CA THR A 225 18.45 -2.44 5.27
C THR A 225 19.10 -3.77 4.85
N ASP A 226 20.20 -3.69 4.10
CA ASP A 226 20.96 -4.89 3.70
C ASP A 226 21.56 -5.59 4.92
N GLU A 227 22.05 -4.83 5.89
CA GLU A 227 22.59 -5.35 7.14
C GLU A 227 21.52 -6.13 7.94
N ALA A 228 20.31 -5.55 8.08
CA ALA A 228 19.21 -6.21 8.77
C ALA A 228 18.77 -7.50 8.05
N ARG A 229 18.75 -7.49 6.71
CA ARG A 229 18.45 -8.68 5.90
C ARG A 229 19.50 -9.78 6.13
N GLU A 230 20.79 -9.44 6.11
CA GLU A 230 21.88 -10.39 6.32
C GLU A 230 21.82 -11.02 7.73
N GLU A 231 21.60 -10.19 8.76
CA GLU A 231 21.41 -10.66 10.13
C GLU A 231 20.25 -11.66 10.24
N MET A 232 19.09 -11.35 9.63
CA MET A 232 17.95 -12.25 9.62
C MET A 232 18.23 -13.55 8.84
N ASN A 233 18.94 -13.46 7.71
CA ASN A 233 19.31 -14.62 6.91
C ASN A 233 20.24 -15.57 7.69
N GLU A 234 21.23 -15.04 8.38
CA GLU A 234 22.11 -15.85 9.24
C GLU A 234 21.34 -16.50 10.39
N LYS A 235 20.55 -15.71 11.11
CA LYS A 235 19.79 -16.13 12.29
C LYS A 235 18.83 -17.30 12.00
N PHE A 236 18.21 -17.32 10.83
CA PHE A 236 17.18 -18.30 10.47
C PHE A 236 17.63 -19.35 9.43
N SER A 237 18.91 -19.41 9.12
CA SER A 237 19.48 -20.35 8.14
C SER A 237 19.38 -21.82 8.53
N GLY A 238 19.21 -22.11 9.83
CA GLY A 238 19.29 -23.49 10.37
C GLY A 238 20.71 -24.07 10.38
N LYS A 239 21.72 -23.26 10.11
CA LYS A 239 23.13 -23.62 10.28
C LYS A 239 23.45 -23.40 11.76
N LYS A 240 23.85 -24.49 12.42
CA LYS A 240 24.42 -24.44 13.79
C LYS A 240 25.90 -24.19 13.71
#